data_473da3d02edfe937dceff0acddcee03c
#
_entry.id   473da3d02edfe937dceff0acddcee03c
#
_cell.length_a   1.000
_cell.length_b   1.000
_cell.length_c   1.000
_cell.angle_alpha   90.00
_cell.angle_beta   90.00
_cell.angle_gamma   90.00
#
_symmetry.space_group_name_H-M   'P 1'
#
loop_
_entity.id
_entity.type
_entity.pdbx_description
1 polymer ?
#
loop_
_entity_poly.entity_id
_entity_poly.type
_entity_poly.pdbx_seq_one_letter_code
_entity_poly.pdbx_strand_id
1 'polypeptide(L)'
;MYEVQADYVRENIDSDALRQKYHADNVVYFFLFNTPYEHTPNPWSLGFLSSPDYDIEYVNLYIRFGGVFDAPPATYAHEILHAFGAPDLYYVDTGIPQEFVDYCSQTGCNDIMFTVNEGETISSEFTPLDAYYVGIGPRPAEADEWGLGPSEYDAN
;
A
#
# COMPACT_ATOMS: atom_id res chain seq x y z
N MET A 1 -0.85 -3.18 17.48
CA MET A 1 -0.21 -4.13 16.51
C MET A 1 1.04 -3.51 15.88
N TYR A 2 1.04 -2.21 15.55
CA TYR A 2 2.22 -1.51 15.02
C TYR A 2 3.48 -1.70 15.89
N GLU A 3 3.38 -1.49 17.18
CA GLU A 3 4.53 -1.54 18.11
C GLU A 3 5.31 -2.86 18.06
N VAL A 4 4.65 -4.01 17.90
CA VAL A 4 5.33 -5.31 17.94
C VAL A 4 6.29 -5.49 16.76
N GLN A 5 5.86 -5.12 15.55
CA GLN A 5 6.70 -5.20 14.35
C GLN A 5 7.79 -4.13 14.37
N ALA A 6 7.43 -2.90 14.75
CA ALA A 6 8.37 -1.81 14.85
C ALA A 6 9.47 -2.11 15.90
N ASP A 7 9.10 -2.62 17.07
CA ASP A 7 10.06 -3.02 18.10
C ASP A 7 10.98 -4.15 17.63
N TYR A 8 10.42 -5.15 16.92
CA TYR A 8 11.26 -6.19 16.35
C TYR A 8 12.31 -5.63 15.39
N VAL A 9 11.94 -4.69 14.51
CA VAL A 9 12.88 -4.03 13.60
C VAL A 9 13.93 -3.26 14.37
N ARG A 10 13.54 -2.41 15.33
CA ARG A 10 14.47 -1.60 16.13
C ARG A 10 15.50 -2.45 16.91
N GLU A 11 15.06 -3.58 17.42
CA GLU A 11 15.90 -4.45 18.23
C GLU A 11 16.82 -5.37 17.41
N ASN A 12 16.44 -5.72 16.18
CA ASN A 12 17.10 -6.79 15.44
C ASN A 12 17.71 -6.35 14.11
N ILE A 13 17.38 -5.16 13.58
CA ILE A 13 17.80 -4.73 12.26
C ILE A 13 18.47 -3.35 12.32
N ASP A 14 19.69 -3.26 11.82
CA ASP A 14 20.39 -1.98 11.62
C ASP A 14 19.92 -1.31 10.32
N SER A 15 18.82 -0.55 10.42
CA SER A 15 18.22 0.16 9.30
C SER A 15 19.15 1.21 8.69
N ASP A 16 20.01 1.84 9.51
CA ASP A 16 20.99 2.82 9.03
C ASP A 16 22.07 2.16 8.19
N ALA A 17 22.55 0.99 8.61
CA ALA A 17 23.51 0.22 7.82
C ALA A 17 22.90 -0.23 6.47
N LEU A 18 21.59 -0.58 6.45
CA LEU A 18 20.90 -0.90 5.19
C LEU A 18 20.82 0.33 4.27
N ARG A 19 20.37 1.49 4.77
CA ARG A 19 20.32 2.72 3.99
C ARG A 19 21.68 3.09 3.41
N GLN A 20 22.73 3.05 4.21
CA GLN A 20 24.09 3.35 3.77
C GLN A 20 24.58 2.36 2.72
N LYS A 21 24.38 1.06 2.94
CA LYS A 21 24.85 -0.01 2.04
C LYS A 21 24.22 0.07 0.66
N TYR A 22 22.91 0.37 0.60
CA TYR A 22 22.16 0.37 -0.64
C TYR A 22 21.92 1.77 -1.22
N HIS A 23 22.43 2.83 -0.57
CA HIS A 23 22.22 4.22 -0.95
C HIS A 23 20.72 4.56 -1.07
N ALA A 24 19.93 4.04 -0.14
CA ALA A 24 18.49 4.23 -0.08
C ALA A 24 18.12 5.27 0.99
N ASP A 25 17.12 6.09 0.70
CA ASP A 25 16.62 7.09 1.64
C ASP A 25 15.73 6.43 2.72
N ASN A 26 15.02 5.36 2.35
CA ASN A 26 14.13 4.65 3.25
C ASN A 26 14.21 3.11 3.12
N VAL A 27 13.64 2.40 4.10
CA VAL A 27 13.54 0.93 4.13
C VAL A 27 12.14 0.55 4.55
N VAL A 28 11.46 -0.22 3.72
CA VAL A 28 10.14 -0.80 4.03
C VAL A 28 10.30 -2.28 4.35
N TYR A 29 9.66 -2.75 5.42
CA TYR A 29 9.78 -4.11 5.92
C TYR A 29 8.53 -4.92 5.60
N PHE A 30 8.70 -6.10 5.01
CA PHE A 30 7.60 -7.04 4.81
C PHE A 30 7.62 -8.13 5.87
N PHE A 31 6.56 -8.21 6.65
CA PHE A 31 6.28 -9.33 7.55
C PHE A 31 5.36 -10.31 6.83
N LEU A 32 5.94 -11.41 6.35
CA LEU A 32 5.24 -12.43 5.58
C LEU A 32 4.69 -13.51 6.50
N PHE A 33 3.37 -13.62 6.59
CA PHE A 33 2.69 -14.60 7.43
C PHE A 33 2.24 -15.80 6.60
N ASN A 34 2.80 -16.97 6.90
CA ASN A 34 2.38 -18.25 6.32
C ASN A 34 1.50 -19.02 7.32
N THR A 35 0.45 -18.39 7.79
CA THR A 35 -0.47 -18.97 8.78
C THR A 35 -1.72 -19.46 8.08
N PRO A 36 -2.24 -20.66 8.40
CA PRO A 36 -3.53 -21.13 7.90
C PRO A 36 -4.65 -20.15 8.24
N TYR A 37 -5.56 -19.93 7.31
CA TYR A 37 -6.67 -18.97 7.43
C TYR A 37 -7.48 -19.13 8.72
N GLU A 38 -7.79 -20.36 9.11
CA GLU A 38 -8.56 -20.67 10.31
C GLU A 38 -7.89 -20.24 11.63
N HIS A 39 -6.60 -19.94 11.59
CA HIS A 39 -5.83 -19.47 12.75
C HIS A 39 -5.50 -17.98 12.71
N THR A 40 -6.02 -17.27 11.71
CA THR A 40 -5.72 -15.86 11.48
C THR A 40 -6.93 -15.02 11.86
N PRO A 41 -6.88 -14.21 12.93
CA PRO A 41 -8.03 -13.39 13.34
C PRO A 41 -8.37 -12.28 12.34
N ASN A 42 -7.41 -11.87 11.52
CA ASN A 42 -7.60 -10.91 10.43
C ASN A 42 -6.65 -11.28 9.27
N PRO A 43 -7.14 -12.00 8.24
CA PRO A 43 -6.30 -12.55 7.17
C PRO A 43 -5.96 -11.54 6.07
N TRP A 44 -6.34 -10.28 6.22
CA TRP A 44 -6.11 -9.24 5.22
C TRP A 44 -4.68 -8.74 5.30
N SER A 45 -4.08 -8.51 4.14
CA SER A 45 -2.83 -7.76 4.04
C SER A 45 -3.07 -6.30 4.42
N LEU A 46 -2.10 -5.70 5.07
CA LEU A 46 -2.16 -4.31 5.52
C LEU A 46 -0.81 -3.65 5.24
N GLY A 47 -0.81 -2.67 4.33
CA GLY A 47 0.21 -1.63 4.28
C GLY A 47 -0.13 -0.55 5.31
N PHE A 48 0.85 -0.03 5.99
CA PHE A 48 0.67 1.18 6.79
C PHE A 48 1.01 2.38 5.93
N LEU A 49 0.06 3.33 5.86
CA LEU A 49 0.31 4.61 5.24
C LEU A 49 1.54 5.25 5.87
N SER A 50 2.37 5.84 5.05
CA SER A 50 3.45 6.70 5.49
C SER A 50 2.89 7.77 6.42
N SER A 51 3.55 7.98 7.54
CA SER A 51 3.15 8.99 8.51
C SER A 51 4.39 9.44 9.29
N PRO A 52 4.54 10.75 9.56
CA PRO A 52 5.62 11.24 10.41
C PRO A 52 5.57 10.68 11.85
N ASP A 53 4.46 10.08 12.24
CA ASP A 53 4.30 9.44 13.54
C ASP A 53 4.90 8.01 13.57
N TYR A 54 5.24 7.44 12.40
CA TYR A 54 5.81 6.11 12.27
C TYR A 54 7.25 6.18 11.78
N ASP A 55 8.18 5.78 12.63
CA ASP A 55 9.62 5.72 12.32
C ASP A 55 10.03 4.43 11.57
N ILE A 56 9.14 3.43 11.54
CA ILE A 56 9.31 2.15 10.87
C ILE A 56 8.12 1.91 9.95
N GLU A 57 8.36 1.89 8.65
CA GLU A 57 7.37 1.53 7.66
C GLU A 57 7.39 0.04 7.39
N TYR A 58 6.24 -0.60 7.49
CA TYR A 58 6.15 -2.03 7.23
C TYR A 58 4.79 -2.44 6.65
N VAL A 59 4.82 -3.59 5.99
CA VAL A 59 3.67 -4.28 5.44
C VAL A 59 3.51 -5.63 6.13
N ASN A 60 2.32 -5.90 6.65
CA ASN A 60 1.92 -7.24 7.06
C ASN A 60 1.21 -7.92 5.89
N LEU A 61 1.80 -8.98 5.36
CA LEU A 61 1.23 -9.66 4.22
C LEU A 61 1.01 -11.14 4.51
N TYR A 62 -0.22 -11.57 4.37
CA TYR A 62 -0.58 -12.99 4.45
C TYR A 62 -0.35 -13.62 3.07
N ILE A 63 0.69 -14.45 2.96
CA ILE A 63 1.11 -15.05 1.69
C ILE A 63 0.14 -16.10 1.14
N ARG A 64 -0.90 -16.46 1.93
CA ARG A 64 -1.97 -17.38 1.50
C ARG A 64 -3.34 -16.80 1.79
N PHE A 65 -4.07 -16.47 0.74
CA PHE A 65 -5.48 -16.12 0.83
C PHE A 65 -6.32 -17.35 1.15
N GLY A 66 -7.12 -17.26 2.22
CA GLY A 66 -7.98 -18.35 2.67
C GLY A 66 -7.24 -19.66 2.98
N GLY A 67 -5.90 -19.61 3.17
CA GLY A 67 -5.08 -20.80 3.39
C GLY A 67 -4.90 -21.70 2.16
N VAL A 68 -5.41 -21.31 1.00
CA VAL A 68 -5.48 -22.12 -0.22
C VAL A 68 -4.70 -21.52 -1.39
N PHE A 69 -4.78 -20.21 -1.57
CA PHE A 69 -4.17 -19.52 -2.71
C PHE A 69 -3.02 -18.63 -2.25
N ASP A 70 -1.91 -18.64 -2.99
CA ASP A 70 -0.82 -17.70 -2.76
C ASP A 70 -1.30 -16.28 -3.09
N ALA A 71 -0.86 -15.30 -2.28
CA ALA A 71 -1.15 -13.90 -2.55
C ALA A 71 -0.55 -13.50 -3.91
N PRO A 72 -1.33 -12.92 -4.83
CA PRO A 72 -0.82 -12.55 -6.15
C PRO A 72 0.22 -11.43 -6.06
N PRO A 73 1.14 -11.33 -7.03
CA PRO A 73 2.16 -10.26 -7.06
C PRO A 73 1.58 -8.85 -6.97
N ALA A 74 0.37 -8.63 -7.51
CA ALA A 74 -0.32 -7.35 -7.44
C ALA A 74 -0.63 -6.92 -6.00
N THR A 75 -0.94 -7.88 -5.10
CA THR A 75 -1.14 -7.57 -3.67
C THR A 75 0.14 -7.02 -3.03
N TYR A 76 1.31 -7.60 -3.33
CA TYR A 76 2.57 -7.08 -2.81
C TYR A 76 2.85 -5.66 -3.29
N ALA A 77 2.58 -5.38 -4.57
CA ALA A 77 2.77 -4.05 -5.14
C ALA A 77 1.77 -3.04 -4.56
N HIS A 78 0.51 -3.40 -4.40
CA HIS A 78 -0.53 -2.59 -3.77
C HIS A 78 -0.15 -2.20 -2.34
N GLU A 79 0.21 -3.18 -1.52
CA GLU A 79 0.54 -2.93 -0.12
C GLU A 79 1.82 -2.09 0.07
N ILE A 80 2.81 -2.21 -0.84
CA ILE A 80 4.00 -1.36 -0.76
C ILE A 80 3.67 0.10 -1.10
N LEU A 81 2.71 0.36 -1.99
CA LEU A 81 2.31 1.72 -2.34
C LEU A 81 1.67 2.45 -1.16
N HIS A 82 1.00 1.72 -0.25
CA HIS A 82 0.55 2.30 1.02
C HIS A 82 1.69 2.84 1.88
N ALA A 83 2.84 2.14 1.93
CA ALA A 83 4.01 2.63 2.65
C ALA A 83 4.60 3.91 2.03
N PHE A 84 4.23 4.25 0.81
CA PHE A 84 4.57 5.50 0.13
C PHE A 84 3.40 6.49 0.06
N GLY A 85 2.36 6.31 0.85
CA GLY A 85 1.26 7.27 1.01
C GLY A 85 0.07 7.12 0.06
N ALA A 86 0.05 6.10 -0.81
CA ALA A 86 -1.11 5.86 -1.67
C ALA A 86 -2.31 5.36 -0.85
N PRO A 87 -3.49 5.97 -0.95
CA PRO A 87 -4.71 5.50 -0.30
C PRO A 87 -5.36 4.37 -1.08
N ASP A 88 -6.19 3.57 -0.42
CA ASP A 88 -7.14 2.70 -1.10
C ASP A 88 -8.14 3.52 -1.91
N LEU A 89 -8.18 3.34 -3.22
CA LEU A 89 -9.11 4.07 -4.09
C LEU A 89 -10.52 3.46 -4.14
N TYR A 90 -10.70 2.27 -3.59
CA TYR A 90 -12.00 1.58 -3.47
C TYR A 90 -12.72 1.85 -2.15
N TYR A 91 -12.10 2.63 -1.25
CA TYR A 91 -12.63 2.84 0.10
C TYR A 91 -12.86 4.32 0.41
N VAL A 92 -14.05 4.66 0.86
CA VAL A 92 -14.54 6.04 1.03
C VAL A 92 -13.94 6.78 2.26
N ASP A 93 -13.03 6.17 3.00
CA ASP A 93 -12.65 6.66 4.34
C ASP A 93 -11.48 7.68 4.34
N THR A 94 -10.71 7.80 3.29
CA THR A 94 -9.46 8.59 3.27
C THR A 94 -9.46 9.75 2.28
N GLY A 95 -10.60 10.41 2.12
CA GLY A 95 -10.72 11.53 1.19
C GLY A 95 -11.04 11.09 -0.24
N ILE A 96 -11.46 9.84 -0.43
CA ILE A 96 -11.95 9.32 -1.70
C ILE A 96 -13.48 9.43 -1.75
N PRO A 97 -14.06 10.24 -2.65
CA PRO A 97 -15.50 10.41 -2.76
C PRO A 97 -16.21 9.14 -3.26
N GLN A 98 -17.43 8.90 -2.78
CA GLN A 98 -18.25 7.77 -3.22
C GLN A 98 -18.49 7.77 -4.73
N GLU A 99 -18.67 8.94 -5.33
CA GLU A 99 -18.88 9.11 -6.77
C GLU A 99 -17.69 8.60 -7.60
N PHE A 100 -16.46 8.76 -7.11
CA PHE A 100 -15.25 8.22 -7.74
C PHE A 100 -15.24 6.68 -7.65
N VAL A 101 -15.52 6.12 -6.47
CA VAL A 101 -15.59 4.66 -6.27
C VAL A 101 -16.65 4.04 -7.18
N ASP A 102 -17.82 4.67 -7.29
CA ASP A 102 -18.91 4.22 -8.16
C ASP A 102 -18.52 4.28 -9.65
N TYR A 103 -17.85 5.36 -10.06
CA TYR A 103 -17.35 5.52 -11.42
C TYR A 103 -16.33 4.41 -11.76
N CYS A 104 -15.32 4.20 -10.92
CA CYS A 104 -14.31 3.16 -11.11
C CYS A 104 -14.92 1.77 -11.17
N SER A 105 -15.89 1.47 -10.30
CA SER A 105 -16.62 0.20 -10.30
C SER A 105 -17.42 -0.02 -11.58
N GLN A 106 -18.06 1.03 -12.11
CA GLN A 106 -18.89 0.94 -13.33
C GLN A 106 -18.05 0.85 -14.60
N THR A 107 -16.90 1.51 -14.64
CA THR A 107 -16.02 1.55 -15.81
C THR A 107 -15.01 0.42 -15.86
N GLY A 108 -14.86 -0.34 -14.76
CA GLY A 108 -13.85 -1.39 -14.65
C GLY A 108 -12.44 -0.79 -14.55
N CYS A 109 -12.26 0.20 -13.69
CA CYS A 109 -10.96 0.81 -13.42
C CYS A 109 -9.91 -0.26 -13.08
N ASN A 110 -8.76 -0.21 -13.75
CA ASN A 110 -7.68 -1.17 -13.59
C ASN A 110 -6.49 -0.60 -12.79
N ASP A 111 -6.71 0.49 -12.07
CA ASP A 111 -5.72 1.09 -11.17
C ASP A 111 -5.37 0.12 -10.03
N ILE A 112 -4.08 0.00 -9.69
CA ILE A 112 -3.60 -0.96 -8.70
C ILE A 112 -4.07 -0.65 -7.28
N MET A 113 -4.34 0.62 -6.96
CA MET A 113 -4.90 1.02 -5.67
C MET A 113 -6.42 0.89 -5.61
N PHE A 114 -7.08 0.63 -6.77
CA PHE A 114 -8.50 0.32 -6.85
C PHE A 114 -8.77 -1.17 -6.93
N THR A 115 -7.95 -1.94 -7.67
CA THR A 115 -8.14 -3.38 -7.85
C THR A 115 -6.80 -4.11 -7.98
N VAL A 116 -6.69 -5.27 -7.36
CA VAL A 116 -5.55 -6.16 -7.52
C VAL A 116 -5.96 -7.37 -8.35
N ASN A 117 -5.20 -7.69 -9.37
CA ASN A 117 -5.46 -8.86 -10.19
C ASN A 117 -4.97 -10.15 -9.54
N GLU A 118 -5.69 -11.25 -9.77
CA GLU A 118 -5.39 -12.58 -9.18
C GLU A 118 -4.34 -13.39 -9.96
N GLY A 119 -3.73 -12.84 -11.01
CA GLY A 119 -2.78 -13.56 -11.87
C GLY A 119 -1.38 -13.69 -11.29
N GLU A 120 -0.54 -14.52 -11.94
CA GLU A 120 0.89 -14.67 -11.60
C GLU A 120 1.74 -13.45 -12.00
N THR A 121 1.18 -12.53 -12.73
CA THR A 121 1.82 -11.27 -13.16
C THR A 121 0.92 -10.09 -12.82
N ILE A 122 1.54 -8.95 -12.54
CA ILE A 122 0.79 -7.71 -12.30
C ILE A 122 0.21 -7.24 -13.65
N SER A 123 -1.11 -7.14 -13.72
CA SER A 123 -1.84 -6.56 -14.86
C SER A 123 -2.64 -5.31 -14.47
N SER A 124 -2.73 -5.00 -13.18
CA SER A 124 -3.21 -3.71 -12.71
C SER A 124 -2.24 -2.61 -13.08
N GLU A 125 -2.74 -1.42 -13.32
CA GLU A 125 -1.97 -0.28 -13.81
C GLU A 125 -1.51 0.60 -12.64
N PHE A 126 -0.25 1.06 -12.72
CA PHE A 126 0.25 2.15 -11.91
C PHE A 126 -0.07 3.46 -12.65
N THR A 127 -1.04 4.20 -12.15
CA THR A 127 -1.61 5.35 -12.84
C THR A 127 -0.93 6.67 -12.48
N PRO A 128 -1.22 7.78 -13.18
CA PRO A 128 -0.80 9.11 -12.75
C PRO A 128 -1.31 9.51 -11.37
N LEU A 129 -2.44 8.93 -10.92
CA LEU A 129 -2.99 9.16 -9.60
C LEU A 129 -2.13 8.49 -8.53
N ASP A 130 -1.70 7.24 -8.76
CA ASP A 130 -0.74 6.57 -7.87
C ASP A 130 0.58 7.34 -7.80
N ALA A 131 1.11 7.75 -8.97
CA ALA A 131 2.36 8.52 -9.03
C ALA A 131 2.28 9.83 -8.22
N TYR A 132 1.13 10.48 -8.23
CA TYR A 132 0.87 11.66 -7.41
C TYR A 132 0.86 11.32 -5.92
N TYR A 133 0.11 10.30 -5.52
CA TYR A 133 0.00 9.95 -4.11
C TYR A 133 1.33 9.47 -3.49
N VAL A 134 2.16 8.78 -4.25
CA VAL A 134 3.50 8.35 -3.78
C VAL A 134 4.61 9.41 -4.00
N GLY A 135 4.26 10.62 -4.38
CA GLY A 135 5.17 11.78 -4.44
C GLY A 135 6.14 11.82 -5.63
N ILE A 136 5.94 10.99 -6.67
CA ILE A 136 6.83 10.96 -7.86
C ILE A 136 6.19 11.59 -9.10
N GLY A 137 4.93 12.00 -9.03
CA GLY A 137 4.19 12.66 -10.12
C GLY A 137 3.47 13.92 -9.66
N PRO A 138 3.14 14.82 -10.59
CA PRO A 138 2.31 15.99 -10.28
C PRO A 138 0.87 15.57 -10.03
N ARG A 139 0.11 16.42 -9.32
CA ARG A 139 -1.33 16.23 -9.15
C ARG A 139 -2.02 16.15 -10.52
N PRO A 140 -2.70 15.04 -10.84
CA PRO A 140 -3.38 14.89 -12.12
C PRO A 140 -4.72 15.63 -12.11
N ALA A 141 -5.20 16.02 -13.31
CA ALA A 141 -6.48 16.69 -13.46
C ALA A 141 -7.68 15.87 -12.94
N GLU A 142 -7.57 14.56 -13.02
CA GLU A 142 -8.54 13.61 -12.47
C GLU A 142 -8.75 13.80 -10.98
N ALA A 143 -7.68 14.05 -10.21
CA ALA A 143 -7.77 14.31 -8.79
C ALA A 143 -8.61 15.56 -8.47
N ASP A 144 -8.53 16.59 -9.31
CA ASP A 144 -9.34 17.81 -9.18
C ASP A 144 -10.79 17.57 -9.64
N GLU A 145 -10.98 16.86 -10.74
CA GLU A 145 -12.30 16.52 -11.29
C GLU A 145 -13.17 15.78 -10.28
N TRP A 146 -12.57 14.84 -9.56
CA TRP A 146 -13.26 14.01 -8.58
C TRP A 146 -13.18 14.55 -7.14
N GLY A 147 -12.47 15.66 -6.91
CA GLY A 147 -12.30 16.21 -5.57
C GLY A 147 -11.55 15.29 -4.62
N LEU A 148 -10.58 14.54 -5.16
CA LEU A 148 -9.77 13.62 -4.37
C LEU A 148 -8.89 14.40 -3.37
N GLY A 149 -8.64 13.80 -2.21
CA GLY A 149 -7.81 14.37 -1.17
C GLY A 149 -6.38 14.71 -1.62
N PRO A 150 -5.66 15.52 -0.87
CA PRO A 150 -4.26 15.85 -1.19
C PRO A 150 -3.35 14.65 -0.93
N SER A 151 -2.23 14.58 -1.66
CA SER A 151 -1.11 13.72 -1.31
C SER A 151 -0.42 14.24 -0.04
N GLU A 152 0.18 13.39 0.75
CA GLU A 152 1.03 13.79 1.89
C GLU A 152 2.24 14.63 1.45
N TYR A 153 2.61 14.57 0.18
CA TYR A 153 3.73 15.32 -0.42
C TYR A 153 3.35 16.72 -0.90
N ASP A 154 2.06 17.10 -0.90
CA ASP A 154 1.60 18.43 -1.34
C ASP A 154 2.04 19.56 -0.40
N ALA A 155 2.42 19.26 0.82
CA ALA A 155 2.77 20.24 1.85
C ALA A 155 4.27 20.64 1.87
N ASN A 156 5.09 20.14 0.94
CA ASN A 156 6.56 20.38 0.90
C ASN A 156 6.96 21.32 -0.22
#